data_efcc1d026a06630c9c90cab743000e90
#
_entry.id   efcc1d026a06630c9c90cab743000e90
#
_cell.length_a   1.000
_cell.length_b   1.000
_cell.length_c   1.000
_cell.angle_alpha   90.00
_cell.angle_beta   90.00
_cell.angle_gamma   90.00
#
_symmetry.space_group_name_H-M   'P 1'
#
loop_
_entity.id
_entity.type
_entity.pdbx_description
1 polymer ?
#
loop_
_entity_poly.entity_id
_entity_poly.type
_entity_poly.pdbx_seq_one_letter_code
_entity_poly.pdbx_strand_id
1 'polypeptide(L)'
;ASDVYKRQIYTNRKSREIARDLTDMIQTQILSDVRKVYNPQWSRRGMWNQSYIEARIPDVPTMLLELLSHQNFADMRYGLDPRFRFLICRAIYKGMLRYICFQNKQEPIVQPLPPDRLYTELVETNKVRIGWKAVQDTLEESASPTAYILYSRKDSGGFDNGTLVKGEEIILPIEAGIIHSYKVAAVNKGGISFPSEIVSVYRSPKGEKDKTVLIVNGFDRISGPASFESTADSLAGFLYAVDRGVPYLNDIAFIGDQFEFRRSATWNSNDNNGHGDSYNNYAGQVIAGNTFDYPFIHGQAMAGTGYSLSLIHI
;
A
#
# COMPACT_ATOMS: atom_id res chain seq x y z
N ALA A 1 9.07 -14.40 17.17
CA ALA A 1 8.27 -13.18 16.97
C ALA A 1 7.38 -12.98 18.18
N SER A 2 7.58 -11.88 18.90
CA SER A 2 6.76 -11.56 20.05
C SER A 2 5.58 -10.70 19.60
N ASP A 3 4.50 -11.33 19.17
CA ASP A 3 3.27 -10.61 18.87
C ASP A 3 2.66 -10.08 20.16
N VAL A 4 2.81 -8.80 20.40
CA VAL A 4 2.24 -8.17 21.58
C VAL A 4 0.92 -7.51 21.19
N TYR A 5 -0.17 -8.23 21.37
CA TYR A 5 -1.49 -7.65 21.29
C TYR A 5 -1.92 -7.22 22.69
N LYS A 6 -1.96 -5.93 22.94
CA LYS A 6 -2.55 -5.40 24.16
C LYS A 6 -3.95 -4.91 23.87
N ARG A 7 -4.88 -5.33 24.68
CA ARG A 7 -6.25 -4.92 24.66
C ARG A 7 -6.57 -4.08 25.87
N GLN A 8 -7.32 -3.03 25.65
CA GLN A 8 -7.83 -2.22 26.74
C GLN A 8 -9.31 -2.35 26.94
N ILE A 9 -9.71 -2.21 28.17
CA ILE A 9 -11.08 -2.46 28.61
C ILE A 9 -11.55 -1.31 29.48
N TYR A 10 -12.76 -0.91 29.19
CA TYR A 10 -13.46 0.16 29.86
C TYR A 10 -14.09 -0.17 31.17
N THR A 11 -14.38 0.85 31.93
CA THR A 11 -15.22 0.83 33.16
C THR A 11 -16.66 0.44 32.92
N ASN A 12 -17.18 0.64 31.70
CA ASN A 12 -18.53 0.21 31.32
C ASN A 12 -18.52 -1.25 30.83
N ARG A 13 -19.25 -2.12 31.52
CA ARG A 13 -19.29 -3.56 31.24
C ARG A 13 -19.70 -3.89 29.81
N LYS A 14 -20.67 -3.17 29.24
CA LYS A 14 -21.14 -3.38 27.86
C LYS A 14 -20.11 -3.00 26.82
N SER A 15 -19.45 -1.85 26.97
CA SER A 15 -18.35 -1.42 26.10
C SER A 15 -17.17 -2.38 26.16
N ARG A 16 -16.95 -2.99 27.30
CA ARG A 16 -15.92 -4.00 27.54
C ARG A 16 -16.12 -5.27 26.73
N GLU A 17 -17.32 -5.81 26.71
CA GLU A 17 -17.65 -7.00 25.93
C GLU A 17 -17.53 -6.71 24.42
N ILE A 18 -18.08 -5.59 23.97
CA ILE A 18 -18.03 -5.15 22.59
C ILE A 18 -16.58 -4.95 22.11
N ALA A 19 -15.74 -4.28 22.89
CA ALA A 19 -14.32 -4.12 22.58
C ALA A 19 -13.56 -5.45 22.53
N ARG A 20 -13.97 -6.41 23.35
CA ARG A 20 -13.44 -7.78 23.33
C ARG A 20 -13.74 -8.49 22.02
N ASP A 21 -14.97 -8.44 21.57
CA ASP A 21 -15.38 -9.10 20.34
C ASP A 21 -14.69 -8.47 19.12
N LEU A 22 -14.63 -7.14 19.07
CA LEU A 22 -13.85 -6.42 18.06
C LEU A 22 -12.38 -6.87 18.03
N THR A 23 -11.75 -6.95 19.22
CA THR A 23 -10.34 -7.34 19.34
C THR A 23 -10.12 -8.77 18.88
N ASP A 24 -10.99 -9.71 19.28
CA ASP A 24 -10.87 -11.11 18.90
C ASP A 24 -11.05 -11.31 17.38
N MET A 25 -12.01 -10.63 16.77
CA MET A 25 -12.26 -10.71 15.33
C MET A 25 -11.09 -10.18 14.53
N ILE A 26 -10.53 -9.02 14.90
CA ILE A 26 -9.36 -8.45 14.23
C ILE A 26 -8.14 -9.33 14.42
N GLN A 27 -7.87 -9.76 15.66
CA GLN A 27 -6.71 -10.62 15.96
C GLN A 27 -6.78 -11.96 15.21
N THR A 28 -7.97 -12.56 15.17
CA THR A 28 -8.21 -13.81 14.43
C THR A 28 -7.98 -13.63 12.92
N GLN A 29 -8.43 -12.50 12.37
CA GLN A 29 -8.24 -12.21 10.96
C GLN A 29 -6.75 -12.01 10.61
N ILE A 30 -6.03 -11.21 11.40
CA ILE A 30 -4.58 -11.03 11.21
C ILE A 30 -3.88 -12.38 11.24
N LEU A 31 -4.17 -13.20 12.26
CA LEU A 31 -3.56 -14.52 12.41
C LEU A 31 -3.83 -15.43 11.21
N SER A 32 -5.07 -15.46 10.74
CA SER A 32 -5.45 -16.25 9.56
C SER A 32 -4.67 -15.85 8.32
N ASP A 33 -4.61 -14.55 8.03
CA ASP A 33 -3.97 -14.04 6.82
C ASP A 33 -2.44 -14.20 6.86
N VAL A 34 -1.81 -13.87 7.99
CA VAL A 34 -0.36 -14.01 8.16
C VAL A 34 0.07 -15.48 8.08
N ARG A 35 -0.70 -16.39 8.63
CA ARG A 35 -0.41 -17.83 8.54
C ARG A 35 -0.46 -18.37 7.13
N LYS A 36 -1.36 -17.86 6.32
CA LYS A 36 -1.49 -18.30 4.93
C LYS A 36 -0.36 -17.79 4.03
N VAL A 37 0.16 -16.59 4.28
CA VAL A 37 1.09 -15.92 3.37
C VAL A 37 2.54 -15.97 3.84
N TYR A 38 2.78 -15.81 5.15
CA TYR A 38 4.14 -15.65 5.68
C TYR A 38 4.61 -16.82 6.53
N ASN A 39 3.89 -17.17 7.58
CA ASN A 39 4.35 -18.21 8.51
C ASN A 39 3.16 -18.98 9.12
N PRO A 40 2.99 -20.26 8.77
CA PRO A 40 1.91 -21.09 9.31
C PRO A 40 1.93 -21.25 10.84
N GLN A 41 3.09 -21.05 11.46
CA GLN A 41 3.26 -21.15 12.91
C GLN A 41 3.13 -19.79 13.61
N TRP A 42 2.71 -18.74 12.90
CA TRP A 42 2.50 -17.45 13.54
C TRP A 42 1.51 -17.57 14.69
N SER A 43 1.89 -17.06 15.87
CA SER A 43 1.08 -17.16 17.07
C SER A 43 0.58 -15.80 17.54
N ARG A 44 -0.52 -15.78 18.25
CA ARG A 44 -1.04 -14.60 18.92
C ARG A 44 -0.78 -14.67 20.42
N ARG A 45 -0.50 -13.53 21.04
CA ARG A 45 -0.52 -13.42 22.50
C ARG A 45 -1.96 -13.28 23.01
N GLY A 46 -2.14 -13.55 24.27
CA GLY A 46 -3.44 -13.35 24.94
C GLY A 46 -3.87 -11.88 24.93
N MET A 47 -5.16 -11.66 24.96
CA MET A 47 -5.72 -10.33 25.11
C MET A 47 -5.54 -9.84 26.55
N TRP A 48 -5.04 -8.63 26.71
CA TRP A 48 -4.78 -8.02 28.01
C TRP A 48 -5.86 -7.03 28.36
N ASN A 49 -6.23 -7.01 29.64
CA ASN A 49 -7.20 -6.08 30.19
C ASN A 49 -6.47 -5.05 31.04
N GLN A 50 -6.02 -3.96 30.44
CA GLN A 50 -5.34 -2.89 31.16
C GLN A 50 -5.94 -1.53 30.80
N SER A 51 -5.84 -0.58 31.71
CA SER A 51 -6.38 0.77 31.54
C SER A 51 -5.30 1.71 30.99
N TYR A 52 -5.22 1.81 29.67
CA TYR A 52 -4.42 2.83 28.98
C TYR A 52 -5.32 4.01 28.57
N ILE A 53 -4.75 5.19 28.46
CA ILE A 53 -5.49 6.42 28.16
C ILE A 53 -6.18 6.33 26.79
N GLU A 54 -5.48 5.81 25.80
CA GLU A 54 -5.92 5.71 24.40
C GLU A 54 -7.20 4.89 24.24
N ALA A 55 -7.41 3.95 25.13
CA ALA A 55 -8.60 3.12 25.09
C ALA A 55 -9.63 3.47 26.16
N ARG A 56 -9.25 4.22 27.20
CA ARG A 56 -10.16 4.62 28.28
C ARG A 56 -10.97 5.87 27.94
N ILE A 57 -10.39 6.80 27.19
CA ILE A 57 -11.01 8.09 26.88
C ILE A 57 -12.09 7.99 25.80
N PRO A 58 -11.89 7.26 24.67
CA PRO A 58 -12.91 7.23 23.62
C PRO A 58 -14.21 6.57 24.09
N ASP A 59 -15.34 7.13 23.69
CA ASP A 59 -16.69 6.60 23.99
C ASP A 59 -17.15 5.53 22.97
N VAL A 60 -16.20 4.93 22.27
CA VAL A 60 -16.45 3.89 21.27
C VAL A 60 -15.66 2.62 21.62
N PRO A 61 -16.05 1.45 21.09
CA PRO A 61 -15.27 0.23 21.24
C PRO A 61 -13.86 0.45 20.72
N THR A 62 -12.86 0.25 21.57
CA THR A 62 -11.46 0.56 21.25
C THR A 62 -10.56 -0.61 21.56
N MET A 63 -9.56 -0.82 20.74
CA MET A 63 -8.46 -1.74 20.98
C MET A 63 -7.12 -1.05 20.73
N LEU A 64 -6.12 -1.46 21.46
CA LEU A 64 -4.72 -1.14 21.18
C LEU A 64 -4.07 -2.37 20.57
N LEU A 65 -3.58 -2.24 19.33
CA LEU A 65 -2.83 -3.28 18.64
C LEU A 65 -1.34 -2.98 18.75
N GLU A 66 -0.61 -3.83 19.43
CA GLU A 66 0.85 -3.82 19.41
C GLU A 66 1.33 -5.00 18.58
N LEU A 67 1.93 -4.70 17.44
CA LEU A 67 2.38 -5.67 16.46
C LEU A 67 3.90 -5.56 16.31
N LEU A 68 4.62 -6.67 16.50
CA LEU A 68 6.07 -6.74 16.39
C LEU A 68 6.81 -5.93 17.47
N SER A 69 8.13 -6.09 17.49
CA SER A 69 9.02 -5.29 18.33
C SER A 69 10.07 -4.60 17.46
N HIS A 70 10.17 -3.27 17.54
CA HIS A 70 11.19 -2.52 16.83
C HIS A 70 12.63 -2.88 17.28
N GLN A 71 12.79 -3.46 18.46
CA GLN A 71 14.06 -3.94 18.98
C GLN A 71 14.38 -5.39 18.57
N ASN A 72 13.54 -6.02 17.78
CA ASN A 72 13.77 -7.38 17.28
C ASN A 72 14.01 -7.33 15.77
N PHE A 73 15.22 -7.67 15.34
CA PHE A 73 15.59 -7.65 13.93
C PHE A 73 14.70 -8.56 13.06
N ALA A 74 14.35 -9.75 13.56
CA ALA A 74 13.45 -10.66 12.82
C ALA A 74 12.04 -10.08 12.66
N ASP A 75 11.53 -9.38 13.67
CA ASP A 75 10.25 -8.68 13.61
C ASP A 75 10.32 -7.50 12.63
N MET A 76 11.43 -6.76 12.63
CA MET A 76 11.60 -5.60 11.75
C MET A 76 11.75 -5.96 10.28
N ARG A 77 12.24 -7.17 9.97
CA ARG A 77 12.20 -7.67 8.58
C ARG A 77 10.77 -7.74 8.02
N TYR A 78 9.79 -8.06 8.86
CA TYR A 78 8.37 -7.96 8.50
C TYR A 78 7.86 -6.51 8.60
N GLY A 79 8.18 -5.83 9.70
CA GLY A 79 7.69 -4.48 9.96
C GLY A 79 8.10 -3.44 8.92
N LEU A 80 9.22 -3.64 8.22
CA LEU A 80 9.69 -2.78 7.13
C LEU A 80 9.28 -3.27 5.74
N ASP A 81 8.72 -4.48 5.61
CA ASP A 81 8.18 -4.98 4.33
C ASP A 81 6.83 -4.33 4.02
N PRO A 82 6.71 -3.55 2.93
CA PRO A 82 5.45 -2.90 2.54
C PRO A 82 4.34 -3.91 2.26
N ARG A 83 4.66 -5.10 1.77
CA ARG A 83 3.69 -6.16 1.49
C ARG A 83 3.10 -6.72 2.77
N PHE A 84 3.94 -6.91 3.79
CA PHE A 84 3.47 -7.31 5.11
C PHE A 84 2.59 -6.22 5.74
N ARG A 85 3.00 -4.95 5.67
CA ARG A 85 2.19 -3.82 6.16
C ARG A 85 0.83 -3.76 5.49
N PHE A 86 0.78 -3.92 4.18
CA PHE A 86 -0.48 -3.97 3.44
C PHE A 86 -1.36 -5.14 3.89
N LEU A 87 -0.79 -6.34 4.04
CA LEU A 87 -1.51 -7.52 4.53
C LEU A 87 -2.13 -7.27 5.91
N ILE A 88 -1.36 -6.72 6.85
CA ILE A 88 -1.84 -6.41 8.20
C ILE A 88 -2.95 -5.37 8.18
N CYS A 89 -2.77 -4.26 7.45
CA CYS A 89 -3.80 -3.22 7.34
C CYS A 89 -5.09 -3.78 6.71
N ARG A 90 -4.96 -4.63 5.69
CA ARG A 90 -6.11 -5.30 5.06
C ARG A 90 -6.78 -6.29 6.00
N ALA A 91 -6.01 -7.04 6.80
CA ALA A 91 -6.56 -7.95 7.79
C ALA A 91 -7.31 -7.20 8.91
N ILE A 92 -6.78 -6.08 9.38
CA ILE A 92 -7.47 -5.18 10.32
C ILE A 92 -8.79 -4.71 9.72
N TYR A 93 -8.76 -4.19 8.50
CA TYR A 93 -9.95 -3.75 7.78
C TYR A 93 -11.00 -4.87 7.67
N LYS A 94 -10.60 -6.08 7.26
CA LYS A 94 -11.50 -7.23 7.18
C LYS A 94 -12.10 -7.60 8.54
N GLY A 95 -11.29 -7.60 9.58
CA GLY A 95 -11.75 -7.85 10.95
C GLY A 95 -12.76 -6.82 11.45
N MET A 96 -12.51 -5.53 11.19
CA MET A 96 -13.45 -4.44 11.49
C MET A 96 -14.75 -4.57 10.69
N LEU A 97 -14.65 -4.83 9.39
CA LEU A 97 -15.81 -5.00 8.51
C LEU A 97 -16.69 -6.16 9.00
N ARG A 98 -16.10 -7.31 9.30
CA ARG A 98 -16.81 -8.47 9.84
C ARG A 98 -17.48 -8.17 11.16
N TYR A 99 -16.81 -7.45 12.05
CA TYR A 99 -17.39 -7.02 13.31
C TYR A 99 -18.62 -6.12 13.09
N ILE A 100 -18.52 -5.10 12.22
CA ILE A 100 -19.63 -4.19 11.91
C ILE A 100 -20.79 -4.95 11.27
N CYS A 101 -20.50 -5.81 10.30
CA CYS A 101 -21.52 -6.62 9.64
C CYS A 101 -22.20 -7.60 10.61
N PHE A 102 -21.45 -8.21 11.53
CA PHE A 102 -22.01 -9.06 12.58
C PHE A 102 -23.01 -8.30 13.47
N GLN A 103 -22.63 -7.08 13.90
CA GLN A 103 -23.52 -6.24 14.71
C GLN A 103 -24.81 -5.84 13.97
N ASN A 104 -24.72 -5.67 12.64
CA ASN A 104 -25.85 -5.26 11.80
C ASN A 104 -26.55 -6.44 11.10
N LYS A 105 -26.18 -7.69 11.39
CA LYS A 105 -26.70 -8.90 10.77
C LYS A 105 -26.61 -8.86 9.22
N GLN A 106 -25.48 -8.42 8.70
CA GLN A 106 -25.17 -8.30 7.28
C GLN A 106 -24.03 -9.23 6.91
N GLU A 107 -24.02 -9.68 5.66
CA GLU A 107 -22.87 -10.42 5.11
C GLU A 107 -21.74 -9.44 4.74
N PRO A 108 -20.51 -9.70 5.18
CA PRO A 108 -19.38 -8.86 4.84
C PRO A 108 -18.97 -9.06 3.38
N ILE A 109 -18.86 -7.96 2.64
CA ILE A 109 -18.30 -7.94 1.30
C ILE A 109 -17.06 -7.05 1.33
N VAL A 110 -15.91 -7.65 1.07
CA VAL A 110 -14.63 -6.95 1.10
C VAL A 110 -14.39 -6.22 -0.22
N GLN A 111 -13.89 -5.01 -0.18
CA GLN A 111 -13.50 -4.27 -1.38
C GLN A 111 -12.43 -5.02 -2.18
N PRO A 112 -12.36 -4.87 -3.52
CA PRO A 112 -11.37 -5.54 -4.36
C PRO A 112 -9.93 -5.10 -4.05
N LEU A 113 -8.97 -5.87 -4.56
CA LEU A 113 -7.58 -5.42 -4.69
C LEU A 113 -7.44 -4.45 -5.88
N PRO A 114 -6.41 -3.58 -5.88
CA PRO A 114 -6.11 -2.73 -7.02
C PRO A 114 -5.90 -3.57 -8.28
N PRO A 115 -6.36 -3.10 -9.45
CA PRO A 115 -6.01 -3.73 -10.72
C PRO A 115 -4.51 -3.65 -10.99
N ASP A 116 -4.02 -4.61 -11.76
CA ASP A 116 -2.61 -4.74 -12.14
C ASP A 116 -2.43 -4.74 -13.66
N ARG A 117 -1.18 -4.70 -14.13
CA ARG A 117 -0.79 -4.75 -15.55
C ARG A 117 -1.51 -3.71 -16.40
N LEU A 118 -1.62 -2.50 -15.87
CA LEU A 118 -2.20 -1.38 -16.60
C LEU A 118 -1.31 -0.99 -17.77
N TYR A 119 -1.89 -0.86 -18.96
CA TYR A 119 -1.17 -0.47 -20.16
C TYR A 119 -1.98 0.50 -21.03
N THR A 120 -1.26 1.23 -21.87
CA THR A 120 -1.82 2.05 -22.94
C THR A 120 -1.26 1.59 -24.27
N GLU A 121 -2.09 1.60 -25.33
CA GLU A 121 -1.70 1.28 -26.70
C GLU A 121 -2.36 2.24 -27.67
N LEU A 122 -1.56 2.86 -28.52
CA LEU A 122 -2.06 3.71 -29.60
C LEU A 122 -2.63 2.84 -30.73
N VAL A 123 -3.95 2.79 -30.88
CA VAL A 123 -4.62 1.87 -31.83
C VAL A 123 -5.02 2.51 -33.15
N GLU A 124 -5.43 3.76 -33.15
CA GLU A 124 -5.84 4.53 -34.33
C GLU A 124 -5.32 5.95 -34.27
N THR A 125 -5.58 6.79 -35.27
CA THR A 125 -5.00 8.13 -35.42
C THR A 125 -5.24 8.97 -34.18
N ASN A 126 -6.20 8.97 -33.43
CA ASN A 126 -6.41 9.73 -32.20
C ASN A 126 -7.17 8.89 -31.15
N LYS A 127 -6.80 7.62 -31.04
CA LYS A 127 -7.40 6.72 -30.04
C LYS A 127 -6.34 5.94 -29.28
N VAL A 128 -6.63 5.65 -28.04
CA VAL A 128 -5.84 4.81 -27.16
C VAL A 128 -6.69 3.67 -26.62
N ARG A 129 -6.17 2.47 -26.65
CA ARG A 129 -6.66 1.35 -25.84
C ARG A 129 -5.98 1.42 -24.48
N ILE A 130 -6.77 1.33 -23.43
CA ILE A 130 -6.31 1.23 -22.05
C ILE A 130 -6.81 -0.11 -21.54
N GLY A 131 -5.90 -0.95 -21.06
CA GLY A 131 -6.26 -2.27 -20.54
C GLY A 131 -5.57 -2.56 -19.20
N TRP A 132 -6.17 -3.45 -18.43
CA TRP A 132 -5.69 -3.87 -17.11
C TRP A 132 -6.10 -5.30 -16.81
N LYS A 133 -5.67 -5.82 -15.65
CA LYS A 133 -6.10 -7.12 -15.15
C LYS A 133 -6.65 -7.01 -13.74
N ALA A 134 -7.72 -7.74 -13.48
CA ALA A 134 -8.19 -7.96 -12.12
C ALA A 134 -7.14 -8.73 -11.31
N VAL A 135 -6.95 -8.32 -10.07
CA VAL A 135 -6.15 -9.07 -9.10
C VAL A 135 -7.10 -9.87 -8.22
N GLN A 136 -6.93 -11.18 -8.25
CA GLN A 136 -7.70 -12.07 -7.38
C GLN A 136 -7.14 -12.04 -5.95
N ASP A 137 -8.00 -11.78 -4.98
CA ASP A 137 -7.64 -11.92 -3.57
C ASP A 137 -7.78 -13.39 -3.15
N THR A 138 -6.65 -14.08 -3.01
CA THR A 138 -6.64 -15.50 -2.59
C THR A 138 -7.01 -15.71 -1.13
N LEU A 139 -7.11 -14.63 -0.36
CA LEU A 139 -7.49 -14.63 1.05
C LEU A 139 -8.96 -14.25 1.28
N GLU A 140 -9.66 -13.80 0.21
CA GLU A 140 -11.01 -13.23 0.35
C GLU A 140 -11.83 -13.33 -0.94
N GLU A 141 -12.68 -14.33 -1.03
CA GLU A 141 -13.50 -14.59 -2.22
C GLU A 141 -14.51 -13.47 -2.52
N SER A 142 -15.01 -12.80 -1.47
CA SER A 142 -15.98 -11.70 -1.63
C SER A 142 -15.38 -10.45 -2.29
N ALA A 143 -14.05 -10.38 -2.40
CA ALA A 143 -13.33 -9.23 -2.94
C ALA A 143 -13.25 -9.20 -4.48
N SER A 144 -13.97 -10.05 -5.18
CA SER A 144 -13.98 -10.06 -6.65
C SER A 144 -14.58 -8.77 -7.22
N PRO A 145 -13.93 -8.11 -8.19
CA PRO A 145 -14.45 -6.90 -8.81
C PRO A 145 -15.65 -7.20 -9.69
N THR A 146 -16.61 -6.27 -9.76
CA THR A 146 -17.78 -6.31 -10.65
C THR A 146 -17.72 -5.23 -11.71
N ALA A 147 -16.91 -4.20 -11.52
CA ALA A 147 -16.67 -3.10 -12.43
C ALA A 147 -15.37 -2.39 -12.06
N TYR A 148 -15.00 -1.37 -12.83
CA TYR A 148 -13.81 -0.56 -12.62
C TYR A 148 -14.15 0.92 -12.79
N ILE A 149 -13.36 1.79 -12.18
CA ILE A 149 -13.39 3.24 -12.38
C ILE A 149 -12.07 3.63 -13.02
N LEU A 150 -12.15 4.12 -14.26
CA LEU A 150 -11.02 4.70 -14.96
C LEU A 150 -10.97 6.19 -14.68
N TYR A 151 -9.87 6.66 -14.13
CA TYR A 151 -9.58 8.08 -13.93
C TYR A 151 -8.62 8.56 -15.00
N SER A 152 -8.88 9.76 -15.53
CA SER A 152 -8.12 10.39 -16.60
C SER A 152 -7.61 11.77 -16.19
N ARG A 153 -6.45 12.15 -16.68
CA ARG A 153 -5.96 13.54 -16.59
C ARG A 153 -5.21 13.92 -17.85
N LYS A 154 -5.12 15.23 -18.10
CA LYS A 154 -4.33 15.82 -19.18
C LYS A 154 -3.14 16.57 -18.57
N ASP A 155 -1.96 16.34 -19.11
CA ASP A 155 -0.69 16.94 -18.66
C ASP A 155 -0.53 16.88 -17.14
N SER A 156 -0.19 17.99 -16.51
CA SER A 156 -0.01 18.13 -15.06
C SER A 156 -1.30 18.43 -14.28
N GLY A 157 -2.47 18.33 -14.92
CA GLY A 157 -3.77 18.55 -14.28
C GLY A 157 -4.12 17.52 -13.22
N GLY A 158 -5.22 17.74 -12.51
CA GLY A 158 -5.81 16.74 -11.61
C GLY A 158 -6.51 15.63 -12.37
N PHE A 159 -6.63 14.46 -11.73
CA PHE A 159 -7.50 13.41 -12.26
C PHE A 159 -8.97 13.82 -12.15
N ASP A 160 -9.75 13.37 -13.11
CA ASP A 160 -11.21 13.56 -13.12
C ASP A 160 -11.92 12.72 -12.04
N ASN A 161 -13.25 12.77 -12.02
CA ASN A 161 -14.07 11.99 -11.07
C ASN A 161 -14.23 10.52 -11.47
N GLY A 162 -13.64 10.09 -12.58
CA GLY A 162 -13.63 8.72 -13.07
C GLY A 162 -14.87 8.32 -13.89
N THR A 163 -14.65 7.36 -14.76
CA THR A 163 -15.68 6.75 -15.61
C THR A 163 -15.84 5.29 -15.25
N LEU A 164 -17.07 4.83 -15.04
CA LEU A 164 -17.37 3.43 -14.74
C LEU A 164 -17.24 2.57 -16.01
N VAL A 165 -16.45 1.49 -15.91
CA VAL A 165 -16.19 0.54 -16.99
C VAL A 165 -16.50 -0.88 -16.51
N LYS A 166 -17.20 -1.68 -17.30
CA LYS A 166 -17.57 -3.06 -16.93
C LYS A 166 -16.56 -4.12 -17.39
N GLY A 167 -15.67 -3.79 -18.29
CA GLY A 167 -14.64 -4.71 -18.80
C GLY A 167 -13.26 -4.36 -18.28
N GLU A 168 -12.25 -5.13 -18.68
CA GLU A 168 -10.85 -4.92 -18.37
C GLU A 168 -10.11 -4.11 -19.44
N GLU A 169 -10.84 -3.46 -20.35
CA GLU A 169 -10.29 -2.55 -21.35
C GLU A 169 -11.32 -1.51 -21.79
N ILE A 170 -10.82 -0.41 -22.35
CA ILE A 170 -11.61 0.63 -22.98
C ILE A 170 -10.79 1.33 -24.07
N ILE A 171 -11.44 1.80 -25.10
CA ILE A 171 -10.83 2.65 -26.13
C ILE A 171 -11.40 4.06 -26.01
N LEU A 172 -10.52 5.04 -25.86
CA LEU A 172 -10.87 6.45 -25.71
C LEU A 172 -10.20 7.30 -26.79
N PRO A 173 -10.83 8.43 -27.16
CA PRO A 173 -10.17 9.45 -27.97
C PRO A 173 -9.08 10.16 -27.16
N ILE A 174 -7.99 10.54 -27.82
CA ILE A 174 -6.92 11.38 -27.26
C ILE A 174 -6.61 12.55 -28.19
N GLU A 175 -6.09 13.62 -27.62
CA GLU A 175 -5.63 14.81 -28.34
C GLU A 175 -4.15 14.68 -28.64
N ALA A 176 -3.74 14.93 -29.88
CA ALA A 176 -2.33 15.00 -30.24
C ALA A 176 -1.67 16.23 -29.56
N GLY A 177 -0.45 16.07 -29.10
CA GLY A 177 0.29 17.14 -28.42
C GLY A 177 0.02 17.25 -26.91
N ILE A 178 -0.89 16.40 -26.36
CA ILE A 178 -1.23 16.36 -24.94
C ILE A 178 -0.86 14.99 -24.37
N ILE A 179 -0.27 14.98 -23.18
CA ILE A 179 -0.03 13.74 -22.42
C ILE A 179 -1.32 13.38 -21.68
N HIS A 180 -1.88 12.22 -22.00
CA HIS A 180 -3.01 11.66 -21.26
C HIS A 180 -2.50 10.62 -20.27
N SER A 181 -2.89 10.73 -19.01
CA SER A 181 -2.53 9.77 -17.96
C SER A 181 -3.77 9.11 -17.37
N TYR A 182 -3.65 7.84 -17.03
CA TYR A 182 -4.74 7.01 -16.55
C TYR A 182 -4.34 6.21 -15.32
N LYS A 183 -5.29 5.98 -14.44
CA LYS A 183 -5.23 5.00 -13.35
C LYS A 183 -6.61 4.36 -13.19
N VAL A 184 -6.66 3.14 -12.68
CA VAL A 184 -7.89 2.36 -12.57
C VAL A 184 -8.07 1.85 -11.16
N ALA A 185 -9.29 1.94 -10.65
CA ALA A 185 -9.69 1.29 -9.39
C ALA A 185 -10.75 0.22 -9.68
N ALA A 186 -10.67 -0.90 -8.98
CA ALA A 186 -11.67 -1.96 -9.04
C ALA A 186 -12.82 -1.68 -8.07
N VAL A 187 -14.02 -2.11 -8.43
CA VAL A 187 -15.25 -1.85 -7.67
C VAL A 187 -16.07 -3.11 -7.48
N ASN A 188 -16.62 -3.29 -6.30
CA ASN A 188 -17.71 -4.21 -6.01
C ASN A 188 -18.68 -3.59 -4.97
N LYS A 189 -19.62 -4.37 -4.46
CA LYS A 189 -20.58 -3.90 -3.44
C LYS A 189 -19.91 -3.56 -2.10
N GLY A 190 -18.70 -4.06 -1.84
CA GLY A 190 -17.92 -3.77 -0.63
C GLY A 190 -17.16 -2.45 -0.70
N GLY A 191 -17.01 -1.86 -1.90
CA GLY A 191 -16.36 -0.57 -2.07
C GLY A 191 -15.44 -0.48 -3.29
N ILE A 192 -14.57 0.53 -3.25
CA ILE A 192 -13.61 0.86 -4.30
C ILE A 192 -12.22 0.54 -3.80
N SER A 193 -11.42 -0.15 -4.60
CA SER A 193 -10.01 -0.45 -4.29
C SER A 193 -9.14 0.82 -4.27
N PHE A 194 -7.91 0.71 -3.74
CA PHE A 194 -6.87 1.65 -4.15
C PHE A 194 -6.69 1.61 -5.67
N PRO A 195 -6.23 2.72 -6.28
CA PRO A 195 -5.99 2.73 -7.71
C PRO A 195 -4.73 1.92 -8.07
N SER A 196 -4.67 1.52 -9.34
CA SER A 196 -3.47 0.98 -9.99
C SER A 196 -2.34 2.01 -10.03
N GLU A 197 -1.19 1.59 -10.55
CA GLU A 197 -0.17 2.52 -11.02
C GLU A 197 -0.71 3.44 -12.12
N ILE A 198 -0.02 4.58 -12.32
CA ILE A 198 -0.35 5.54 -13.37
C ILE A 198 0.38 5.13 -14.64
N VAL A 199 -0.32 5.09 -15.76
CA VAL A 199 0.26 4.97 -17.10
C VAL A 199 -0.07 6.19 -17.93
N SER A 200 0.78 6.51 -18.89
CA SER A 200 0.59 7.68 -19.76
C SER A 200 0.70 7.32 -21.23
N VAL A 201 0.09 8.12 -22.08
CA VAL A 201 0.17 8.02 -23.53
C VAL A 201 0.29 9.42 -24.14
N TYR A 202 1.02 9.50 -25.22
CA TYR A 202 1.17 10.74 -25.97
C TYR A 202 1.17 10.46 -27.46
N ARG A 203 0.41 11.21 -28.21
CA ARG A 203 0.44 11.22 -29.67
C ARG A 203 1.19 12.46 -30.16
N SER A 204 2.27 12.27 -30.89
CA SER A 204 2.98 13.38 -31.51
C SER A 204 2.07 14.08 -32.53
N PRO A 205 1.97 15.42 -32.52
CA PRO A 205 1.21 16.16 -33.52
C PRO A 205 1.82 16.08 -34.93
N LYS A 206 3.10 15.66 -35.03
CA LYS A 206 3.77 15.47 -36.32
C LYS A 206 3.34 14.22 -37.08
N GLY A 207 2.49 13.40 -36.50
CA GLY A 207 1.85 12.28 -37.20
C GLY A 207 2.76 11.13 -37.63
N GLU A 208 4.01 11.10 -37.18
CA GLU A 208 4.96 10.03 -37.51
C GLU A 208 4.57 8.72 -36.82
N LYS A 209 3.82 7.86 -37.52
CA LYS A 209 3.37 6.56 -37.02
C LYS A 209 4.50 5.61 -36.62
N ASP A 210 5.68 5.79 -37.21
CA ASP A 210 6.80 4.84 -37.10
C ASP A 210 7.72 5.13 -35.89
N LYS A 211 7.43 6.15 -35.10
CA LYS A 211 8.25 6.56 -33.96
C LYS A 211 7.45 6.57 -32.66
N THR A 212 6.98 5.41 -32.27
CA THR A 212 6.36 5.20 -30.94
C THR A 212 7.37 4.55 -30.01
N VAL A 213 7.59 5.16 -28.86
CA VAL A 213 8.43 4.61 -27.79
C VAL A 213 7.53 3.92 -26.77
N LEU A 214 7.86 2.69 -26.43
CA LEU A 214 7.24 1.98 -25.31
C LEU A 214 8.05 2.24 -24.05
N ILE A 215 7.41 2.79 -23.03
CA ILE A 215 7.98 2.93 -21.69
C ILE A 215 7.46 1.77 -20.84
N VAL A 216 8.37 0.98 -20.29
CA VAL A 216 8.05 -0.11 -19.35
C VAL A 216 8.36 0.37 -17.94
N ASN A 217 7.33 0.51 -17.12
CA ASN A 217 7.46 0.81 -15.69
C ASN A 217 7.46 -0.51 -14.90
N GLY A 218 8.62 -0.89 -14.36
CA GLY A 218 8.80 -2.09 -13.54
C GLY A 218 9.03 -1.77 -12.06
N PHE A 219 8.62 -0.58 -11.59
CA PHE A 219 8.80 -0.19 -10.20
C PHE A 219 7.53 -0.40 -9.39
N ASP A 220 7.66 -1.12 -8.28
CA ASP A 220 6.65 -1.14 -7.24
C ASP A 220 6.63 0.22 -6.50
N ARG A 221 5.47 0.58 -5.97
CA ARG A 221 5.25 1.86 -5.25
C ARG A 221 6.17 2.05 -4.07
N ILE A 222 6.39 1.01 -3.29
CA ILE A 222 7.21 1.08 -2.08
C ILE A 222 8.06 -0.19 -2.04
N SER A 223 9.38 -0.02 -1.99
CA SER A 223 10.31 -1.10 -1.68
C SER A 223 10.73 -1.04 -0.21
N GLY A 224 10.82 -2.19 0.45
CA GLY A 224 11.44 -2.30 1.75
C GLY A 224 12.96 -2.15 1.66
N PRO A 225 13.62 -1.70 2.73
CA PRO A 225 15.08 -1.66 2.77
C PRO A 225 15.64 -3.09 2.76
N ALA A 226 16.74 -3.30 2.05
CA ALA A 226 17.46 -4.56 2.12
C ALA A 226 18.08 -4.74 3.51
N SER A 227 18.00 -5.94 4.06
CA SER A 227 18.64 -6.27 5.33
C SER A 227 20.01 -6.89 5.12
N PHE A 228 20.87 -6.75 6.12
CA PHE A 228 22.16 -7.42 6.19
C PHE A 228 22.40 -8.05 7.55
N GLU A 229 23.22 -9.07 7.61
CA GLU A 229 23.67 -9.73 8.83
C GLU A 229 25.19 -10.02 8.72
N SER A 230 25.94 -9.68 9.76
CA SER A 230 27.36 -10.01 9.91
C SER A 230 27.58 -10.78 11.21
N THR A 231 27.87 -12.07 11.10
CA THR A 231 28.20 -12.88 12.27
C THR A 231 29.56 -12.53 12.84
N ALA A 232 30.51 -12.10 12.01
CA ALA A 232 31.84 -11.68 12.44
C ALA A 232 31.79 -10.46 13.35
N ASP A 233 30.95 -9.47 13.01
CA ASP A 233 30.85 -8.23 13.75
C ASP A 233 29.70 -8.24 14.78
N SER A 234 28.95 -9.35 14.85
CA SER A 234 27.74 -9.45 15.69
C SER A 234 26.75 -8.30 15.43
N LEU A 235 26.57 -7.95 14.17
CA LEU A 235 25.79 -6.83 13.70
C LEU A 235 24.73 -7.31 12.69
N ALA A 236 23.55 -6.76 12.80
CA ALA A 236 22.50 -6.84 11.78
C ALA A 236 21.88 -5.47 11.59
N GLY A 237 21.22 -5.24 10.47
CA GLY A 237 20.57 -3.97 10.20
C GLY A 237 19.95 -3.90 8.82
N PHE A 238 19.60 -2.69 8.41
CA PHE A 238 18.99 -2.41 7.13
C PHE A 238 19.82 -1.39 6.34
N LEU A 239 19.89 -1.57 5.02
CA LEU A 239 20.64 -0.66 4.16
C LEU A 239 19.94 0.69 4.09
N TYR A 240 20.70 1.72 4.43
CA TYR A 240 20.22 3.08 4.51
C TYR A 240 20.22 3.83 3.17
N ALA A 241 21.13 3.47 2.27
CA ALA A 241 21.30 4.11 0.97
C ALA A 241 20.21 3.64 -0.01
N VAL A 242 18.96 3.89 0.31
CA VAL A 242 17.84 3.61 -0.56
C VAL A 242 17.45 4.83 -1.37
N ASP A 243 16.83 4.60 -2.51
CA ASP A 243 16.21 5.67 -3.28
C ASP A 243 15.14 6.37 -2.43
N ARG A 244 15.41 7.63 -2.12
CA ARG A 244 14.48 8.48 -1.37
C ARG A 244 13.37 9.04 -2.26
N GLY A 245 13.41 8.75 -3.56
CA GLY A 245 12.48 9.27 -4.54
C GLY A 245 12.59 10.78 -4.74
N VAL A 246 11.67 11.30 -5.50
CA VAL A 246 11.56 12.73 -5.78
C VAL A 246 10.37 13.30 -5.04
N PRO A 247 10.49 14.46 -4.35
CA PRO A 247 9.33 15.13 -3.75
C PRO A 247 8.32 15.46 -4.83
N TYR A 248 7.17 14.81 -4.80
CA TYR A 248 6.07 15.12 -5.69
C TYR A 248 4.85 15.48 -4.89
N LEU A 249 4.10 16.48 -5.33
CA LEU A 249 3.08 17.16 -4.55
C LEU A 249 1.96 16.26 -4.01
N ASN A 250 1.75 15.09 -4.60
CA ASN A 250 0.58 14.27 -4.26
C ASN A 250 0.87 12.80 -3.95
N ASP A 251 2.10 12.34 -4.11
CA ASP A 251 2.47 10.94 -3.93
C ASP A 251 3.78 10.84 -3.16
N ILE A 252 3.69 10.92 -1.84
CA ILE A 252 4.85 10.78 -0.97
C ILE A 252 4.86 9.35 -0.45
N ALA A 253 5.90 8.61 -0.79
CA ALA A 253 6.19 7.32 -0.19
C ALA A 253 7.30 7.47 0.85
N PHE A 254 7.04 7.00 2.04
CA PHE A 254 8.04 6.92 3.10
C PHE A 254 8.76 5.58 3.01
N ILE A 255 10.07 5.60 2.84
CA ILE A 255 10.87 4.38 2.71
C ILE A 255 11.30 3.84 4.08
N GLY A 256 11.16 4.60 5.13
CA GLY A 256 11.55 4.21 6.48
C GLY A 256 13.02 4.48 6.80
N ASP A 257 13.34 4.31 8.05
CA ASP A 257 14.63 4.61 8.62
C ASP A 257 15.50 3.35 8.74
N GLN A 258 16.79 3.55 8.85
CA GLN A 258 17.72 2.49 9.15
C GLN A 258 17.66 2.13 10.63
N PHE A 259 17.64 0.83 10.93
CA PHE A 259 17.76 0.29 12.28
C PHE A 259 19.05 -0.53 12.39
N GLU A 260 19.77 -0.34 13.48
CA GLU A 260 20.97 -1.10 13.81
C GLU A 260 20.72 -2.06 14.96
N PHE A 261 21.08 -3.34 14.76
CA PHE A 261 20.90 -4.42 15.72
C PHE A 261 22.27 -5.01 16.10
N ARG A 262 23.07 -4.22 16.81
CA ARG A 262 24.37 -4.66 17.34
C ARG A 262 24.20 -5.27 18.73
N ARG A 263 24.69 -6.50 18.93
CA ARG A 263 24.53 -7.21 20.22
C ARG A 263 25.16 -6.49 21.39
N SER A 264 26.24 -5.74 21.18
CA SER A 264 26.93 -4.97 22.23
C SER A 264 26.28 -3.65 22.58
N ALA A 265 25.31 -3.18 21.80
CA ALA A 265 24.59 -1.95 22.09
C ALA A 265 23.66 -2.15 23.28
N THR A 266 23.57 -1.12 24.13
CA THR A 266 22.59 -1.06 25.20
C THR A 266 21.18 -1.01 24.60
N TRP A 267 20.18 -1.46 25.35
CA TRP A 267 18.79 -1.29 24.93
C TRP A 267 18.42 0.18 24.86
N ASN A 268 17.62 0.52 23.87
CA ASN A 268 17.20 1.88 23.73
C ASN A 268 16.26 2.30 24.90
N SER A 269 16.31 3.58 25.25
CA SER A 269 15.49 4.21 26.29
C SER A 269 15.11 5.61 25.83
N ASN A 270 14.31 6.33 26.63
CA ASN A 270 13.95 7.72 26.32
C ASN A 270 15.16 8.67 26.21
N ASP A 271 16.27 8.32 26.84
CA ASP A 271 17.45 9.19 26.94
C ASP A 271 18.66 8.64 26.17
N ASN A 272 18.53 7.49 25.52
CA ASN A 272 19.67 6.82 24.90
C ASN A 272 19.26 5.99 23.69
N ASN A 273 19.85 6.30 22.56
CA ASN A 273 19.76 5.50 21.36
C ASN A 273 20.47 4.17 21.59
N GLY A 274 19.82 3.08 21.24
CA GLY A 274 20.34 1.76 21.52
C GLY A 274 19.97 0.74 20.46
N HIS A 275 20.02 -0.51 20.86
CA HIS A 275 19.71 -1.63 20.01
C HIS A 275 18.32 -1.47 19.35
N GLY A 276 18.27 -1.50 18.03
CA GLY A 276 17.04 -1.35 17.25
C GLY A 276 16.54 0.08 17.09
N ASP A 277 17.35 1.08 17.42
CA ASP A 277 16.98 2.47 17.23
C ASP A 277 17.26 2.95 15.79
N SER A 278 16.54 3.98 15.39
CA SER A 278 16.73 4.64 14.10
C SER A 278 17.76 5.77 14.23
N TYR A 279 18.70 5.81 13.30
CA TYR A 279 19.68 6.90 13.20
C TYR A 279 19.19 8.05 12.32
N ASN A 280 17.93 8.07 11.97
CA ASN A 280 17.39 9.00 11.03
C ASN A 280 16.62 10.12 11.74
N ASN A 281 16.98 11.36 11.45
CA ASN A 281 16.37 12.56 12.02
C ASN A 281 15.16 13.07 11.19
N TYR A 282 14.47 12.18 10.49
CA TYR A 282 13.32 12.58 9.67
C TYR A 282 11.98 12.57 10.42
N ALA A 283 11.99 12.39 11.72
CA ALA A 283 10.77 12.46 12.53
C ALA A 283 10.06 13.80 12.32
N GLY A 284 8.78 13.75 11.93
CA GLY A 284 7.99 14.93 11.64
C GLY A 284 8.30 15.63 10.31
N GLN A 285 9.22 15.11 9.52
CA GLN A 285 9.52 15.63 8.19
C GLN A 285 8.79 14.82 7.11
N VAL A 286 8.39 15.50 6.06
CA VAL A 286 7.89 14.86 4.86
C VAL A 286 9.09 14.38 4.03
N ILE A 287 9.24 13.07 3.90
CA ILE A 287 10.27 12.46 3.08
C ILE A 287 9.62 11.96 1.80
N ALA A 288 10.11 12.46 0.68
CA ALA A 288 9.70 11.95 -0.61
C ALA A 288 10.34 10.59 -0.83
N GLY A 289 9.51 9.61 -1.01
CA GLY A 289 9.89 8.29 -1.50
C GLY A 289 9.69 8.16 -3.00
N ASN A 290 9.62 6.93 -3.49
CA ASN A 290 9.30 6.64 -4.88
C ASN A 290 8.05 7.38 -5.32
N THR A 291 8.17 8.23 -6.32
CA THR A 291 7.01 8.84 -6.95
C THR A 291 6.50 7.90 -8.03
N PHE A 292 5.20 7.87 -8.21
CA PHE A 292 4.54 6.99 -9.15
C PHE A 292 4.15 7.71 -10.43
N ASP A 293 4.61 8.93 -10.59
CA ASP A 293 4.38 9.74 -11.78
C ASP A 293 5.56 9.70 -12.77
N TYR A 294 6.50 8.78 -12.57
CA TYR A 294 7.58 8.53 -13.55
C TYR A 294 7.08 8.40 -14.99
N PRO A 295 5.97 7.70 -15.26
CA PRO A 295 5.42 7.64 -16.60
C PRO A 295 5.11 9.01 -17.21
N PHE A 296 4.59 9.93 -16.39
CA PHE A 296 4.33 11.30 -16.85
C PHE A 296 5.62 12.10 -17.01
N ILE A 297 6.55 12.01 -16.06
CA ILE A 297 7.84 12.74 -16.10
C ILE A 297 8.67 12.30 -17.29
N HIS A 298 8.84 10.99 -17.48
CA HIS A 298 9.54 10.46 -18.65
C HIS A 298 8.77 10.75 -19.93
N GLY A 299 7.44 10.69 -19.87
CA GLY A 299 6.57 11.06 -20.98
C GLY A 299 6.79 12.48 -21.46
N GLN A 300 6.91 13.45 -20.55
CA GLN A 300 7.22 14.85 -20.90
C GLN A 300 8.57 14.98 -21.60
N ALA A 301 9.62 14.33 -21.08
CA ALA A 301 10.94 14.36 -21.68
C ALA A 301 10.93 13.80 -23.10
N MET A 302 10.27 12.68 -23.31
CA MET A 302 10.18 12.02 -24.62
C MET A 302 9.28 12.79 -25.60
N ALA A 303 8.15 13.33 -25.13
CA ALA A 303 7.26 14.13 -25.96
C ALA A 303 7.97 15.34 -26.56
N GLY A 304 8.87 15.97 -25.78
CA GLY A 304 9.73 17.07 -26.23
C GLY A 304 10.64 16.70 -27.42
N THR A 305 10.95 15.42 -27.62
CA THR A 305 11.75 14.93 -28.75
C THR A 305 10.92 14.64 -30.01
N GLY A 306 9.59 14.70 -29.92
CA GLY A 306 8.67 14.49 -31.03
C GLY A 306 8.23 13.04 -31.26
N TYR A 307 8.58 12.09 -30.37
CA TYR A 307 8.10 10.72 -30.41
C TYR A 307 6.69 10.60 -29.84
N SER A 308 5.91 9.65 -30.36
CA SER A 308 4.69 9.18 -29.69
C SER A 308 5.06 8.20 -28.59
N LEU A 309 4.20 8.06 -27.56
CA LEU A 309 4.46 7.23 -26.41
C LEU A 309 3.32 6.27 -26.14
N SER A 310 3.69 5.10 -25.68
CA SER A 310 2.81 4.09 -25.08
C SER A 310 3.49 3.59 -23.81
N LEU A 311 2.71 3.18 -22.82
CA LEU A 311 3.25 2.82 -21.51
C LEU A 311 2.60 1.58 -20.95
N ILE A 312 3.39 0.76 -20.26
CA ILE A 312 2.95 -0.44 -19.54
C ILE A 312 3.59 -0.49 -18.16
N HIS A 313 2.80 -0.86 -17.18
CA HIS A 313 3.27 -1.32 -15.87
C HIS A 313 3.31 -2.85 -15.82
N ILE A 314 4.41 -3.44 -15.32
CA ILE A 314 4.64 -4.89 -15.23
C ILE A 314 4.93 -5.32 -13.79
#